data_3b4274e1d59ea3f4ead95cdd98b09c02
#
_entry.id   3b4274e1d59ea3f4ead95cdd98b09c02
#
_cell.length_a   1.000
_cell.length_b   1.000
_cell.length_c   1.000
_cell.angle_alpha   90.00
_cell.angle_beta   90.00
_cell.angle_gamma   90.00
#
_symmetry.space_group_name_H-M   'P 1'
#
loop_
_entity.id
_entity.type
_entity.pdbx_description
1 polymer ?
#
loop_
_entity_poly.entity_id
_entity_poly.type
_entity_poly.pdbx_seq_one_letter_code
_entity_poly.pdbx_strand_id
1 'polypeptide(L)'
;LVLDPTLLLTNDIWERVFPIRNMFNERYVLYYRLLRNSFNEKQVADFAQRLGCKLLILEGRPRPTIKKDTISSANPIEFISLIKYADFIFTSSYHGMVFSLIFHKQFFASFSENSDRAESLLTSLDLKDHLIPHKSDIPTHIRKIDYTSIGLKINSLRSLSEKFLKESI
;
A
#
# COMPACT_ATOMS: atom_id res chain seq x y z
N LEU A 1 4.66 -2.36 20.50
CA LEU A 1 4.00 -2.48 19.19
C LEU A 1 4.17 -3.92 18.69
N VAL A 2 3.08 -4.61 18.41
CA VAL A 2 3.10 -5.91 17.71
C VAL A 2 2.72 -5.65 16.26
N LEU A 3 3.48 -6.22 15.32
CA LEU A 3 3.21 -6.07 13.89
C LEU A 3 1.89 -6.75 13.49
N ASP A 4 1.27 -6.24 12.44
CA ASP A 4 0.19 -6.95 11.76
C ASP A 4 0.70 -8.32 11.28
N PRO A 5 -0.07 -9.41 11.44
CA PRO A 5 0.38 -10.76 11.05
C PRO A 5 0.88 -10.86 9.60
N THR A 6 0.35 -10.05 8.68
CA THR A 6 0.81 -10.05 7.29
C THR A 6 2.28 -9.59 7.14
N LEU A 7 2.77 -8.72 8.04
CA LEU A 7 4.17 -8.27 8.06
C LEU A 7 5.14 -9.29 8.66
N LEU A 8 4.65 -10.36 9.32
CA LEU A 8 5.51 -11.45 9.81
C LEU A 8 6.08 -12.27 8.65
N LEU A 9 5.40 -12.29 7.51
CA LEU A 9 5.89 -12.94 6.30
C LEU A 9 6.69 -11.95 5.44
N THR A 10 7.81 -12.44 4.90
CA THR A 10 8.64 -11.67 3.95
C THR A 10 8.04 -11.68 2.56
N ASN A 11 8.47 -10.74 1.71
CA ASN A 11 8.14 -10.72 0.29
C ASN A 11 8.35 -12.10 -0.38
N ASP A 12 9.50 -12.72 -0.16
CA ASP A 12 9.86 -14.01 -0.76
C ASP A 12 8.90 -15.15 -0.34
N ILE A 13 8.41 -15.10 0.91
CA ILE A 13 7.43 -16.09 1.38
C ILE A 13 6.09 -15.87 0.68
N TRP A 14 5.63 -14.61 0.59
CA TRP A 14 4.41 -14.28 -0.14
C TRP A 14 4.46 -14.75 -1.60
N GLU A 15 5.58 -14.50 -2.30
CA GLU A 15 5.77 -14.91 -3.70
C GLU A 15 5.85 -16.43 -3.88
N ARG A 16 6.42 -17.13 -2.93
CA ARG A 16 6.55 -18.60 -2.99
C ARG A 16 5.23 -19.32 -2.69
N VAL A 17 4.42 -18.78 -1.78
CA VAL A 17 3.20 -19.45 -1.30
C VAL A 17 2.00 -19.13 -2.22
N PHE A 18 1.95 -17.94 -2.80
CA PHE A 18 0.81 -17.50 -3.60
C PHE A 18 1.19 -17.30 -5.07
N PRO A 19 0.29 -17.65 -6.03
CA PRO A 19 0.54 -17.48 -7.47
C PRO A 19 0.40 -16.01 -7.89
N ILE A 20 1.26 -15.15 -7.35
CA ILE A 20 1.29 -13.71 -7.63
C ILE A 20 1.84 -13.49 -9.05
N ARG A 21 1.07 -12.82 -9.90
CA ARG A 21 1.45 -12.59 -11.30
C ARG A 21 1.11 -11.20 -11.79
N ASN A 22 1.89 -10.70 -12.75
CA ASN A 22 1.53 -9.46 -13.41
C ASN A 22 0.25 -9.65 -14.24
N MET A 23 -0.74 -8.81 -13.99
CA MET A 23 -2.05 -8.86 -14.63
C MET A 23 -2.17 -7.88 -15.81
N PHE A 24 -1.21 -6.96 -15.96
CA PHE A 24 -1.23 -5.90 -16.97
C PHE A 24 0.14 -5.78 -17.65
N ASN A 25 0.15 -5.56 -18.94
CA ASN A 25 1.39 -5.33 -19.70
C ASN A 25 1.90 -3.90 -19.58
N GLU A 26 1.02 -2.96 -19.24
CA GLU A 26 1.33 -1.54 -19.13
C GLU A 26 1.77 -1.21 -17.68
N ARG A 27 2.67 -0.24 -17.55
CA ARG A 27 3.02 0.35 -16.25
C ARG A 27 1.83 1.10 -15.68
N TYR A 28 1.60 1.00 -14.38
CA TYR A 28 0.47 1.66 -13.76
C TYR A 28 0.75 2.18 -12.35
N VAL A 29 0.02 3.24 -12.01
CA VAL A 29 -0.19 3.70 -10.64
C VAL A 29 -1.48 3.09 -10.14
N LEU A 30 -1.45 2.44 -8.98
CA LEU A 30 -2.63 1.86 -8.35
C LEU A 30 -3.23 2.84 -7.34
N TYR A 31 -4.50 3.18 -7.51
CA TYR A 31 -5.27 3.84 -6.46
C TYR A 31 -6.25 2.84 -5.83
N TYR A 32 -5.87 2.27 -4.69
CA TYR A 32 -6.75 1.39 -3.92
C TYR A 32 -7.62 2.22 -2.99
N ARG A 33 -8.88 2.35 -3.35
CA ARG A 33 -9.87 3.22 -2.74
C ARG A 33 -10.86 2.44 -1.88
N LEU A 34 -10.58 2.31 -0.58
CA LEU A 34 -11.52 1.75 0.39
C LEU A 34 -12.57 2.80 0.80
N LEU A 35 -12.13 4.05 0.98
CA LEU A 35 -12.94 5.21 1.29
C LEU A 35 -12.93 6.19 0.12
N ARG A 36 -14.10 6.80 -0.17
CA ARG A 36 -14.19 7.84 -1.20
C ARG A 36 -13.43 9.10 -0.78
N ASN A 37 -12.85 9.77 -1.78
CA ASN A 37 -12.23 11.09 -1.62
C ASN A 37 -11.07 11.14 -0.62
N SER A 38 -10.37 10.03 -0.36
CA SER A 38 -9.14 10.05 0.43
C SER A 38 -8.06 10.86 -0.26
N PHE A 39 -7.97 10.73 -1.58
CA PHE A 39 -7.16 11.55 -2.47
C PHE A 39 -8.04 12.20 -3.54
N ASN A 40 -7.61 13.34 -4.05
CA ASN A 40 -8.23 13.95 -5.23
C ASN A 40 -7.90 13.11 -6.48
N GLU A 41 -8.92 12.50 -7.10
CA GLU A 41 -8.75 11.58 -8.24
C GLU A 41 -8.04 12.26 -9.42
N LYS A 42 -8.29 13.56 -9.64
CA LYS A 42 -7.60 14.33 -10.69
C LYS A 42 -6.10 14.44 -10.39
N GLN A 43 -5.72 14.77 -9.15
CA GLN A 43 -4.31 14.87 -8.77
C GLN A 43 -3.60 13.50 -8.88
N VAL A 44 -4.28 12.39 -8.54
CA VAL A 44 -3.73 11.04 -8.73
C VAL A 44 -3.55 10.73 -10.22
N ALA A 45 -4.49 11.13 -11.08
CA ALA A 45 -4.39 10.95 -12.52
C ALA A 45 -3.23 11.77 -13.12
N ASP A 46 -3.12 13.06 -12.73
CA ASP A 46 -2.02 13.93 -13.14
C ASP A 46 -0.65 13.37 -12.67
N PHE A 47 -0.61 12.78 -11.48
CA PHE A 47 0.58 12.10 -10.96
C PHE A 47 0.96 10.88 -11.82
N ALA A 48 0.00 10.01 -12.13
CA ALA A 48 0.22 8.85 -12.99
C ALA A 48 0.71 9.26 -14.38
N GLN A 49 0.12 10.30 -14.96
CA GLN A 49 0.53 10.85 -16.26
C GLN A 49 1.98 11.34 -16.24
N ARG A 50 2.41 12.06 -15.18
CA ARG A 50 3.80 12.51 -15.03
C ARG A 50 4.80 11.37 -14.94
N LEU A 51 4.40 10.21 -14.42
CA LEU A 51 5.21 8.99 -14.38
C LEU A 51 5.17 8.19 -15.69
N GLY A 52 4.39 8.61 -16.69
CA GLY A 52 4.15 7.83 -17.90
C GLY A 52 3.44 6.50 -17.62
N CYS A 53 2.58 6.48 -16.60
CA CYS A 53 1.85 5.32 -16.14
C CYS A 53 0.35 5.48 -16.36
N LYS A 54 -0.33 4.35 -16.56
CA LYS A 54 -1.79 4.29 -16.52
C LYS A 54 -2.28 4.42 -15.07
N LEU A 55 -3.42 5.07 -14.85
CA LEU A 55 -4.09 5.03 -13.56
C LEU A 55 -5.04 3.82 -13.52
N LEU A 56 -4.84 2.91 -12.56
CA LEU A 56 -5.79 1.86 -12.21
C LEU A 56 -6.43 2.18 -10.86
N ILE A 57 -7.76 2.14 -10.80
CA ILE A 57 -8.51 2.33 -9.57
C ILE A 57 -9.06 0.98 -9.13
N LEU A 58 -8.69 0.53 -7.94
CA LEU A 58 -9.28 -0.63 -7.29
C LEU A 58 -10.28 -0.15 -6.24
N GLU A 59 -11.54 -0.55 -6.38
CA GLU A 59 -12.57 -0.26 -5.38
C GLU A 59 -12.51 -1.28 -4.24
N GLY A 60 -12.49 -0.78 -3.02
CA GLY A 60 -12.54 -1.63 -1.82
C GLY A 60 -13.91 -2.23 -1.53
N ARG A 61 -14.94 -1.79 -2.25
CA ARG A 61 -16.31 -2.33 -2.22
C ARG A 61 -16.84 -2.41 -3.63
N PRO A 62 -17.46 -3.52 -4.05
CA PRO A 62 -18.04 -3.66 -5.37
C PRO A 62 -19.03 -2.53 -5.70
N ARG A 63 -18.94 -2.00 -6.91
CA ARG A 63 -19.83 -0.93 -7.38
C ARG A 63 -20.34 -1.23 -8.79
N PRO A 64 -21.59 -0.87 -9.09
CA PRO A 64 -22.20 -1.14 -10.39
C PRO A 64 -21.64 -0.27 -11.53
N THR A 65 -20.95 0.82 -11.23
CA THR A 65 -20.46 1.75 -12.26
C THR A 65 -19.04 1.36 -12.69
N ILE A 66 -18.94 0.84 -13.90
CA ILE A 66 -17.66 0.47 -14.50
C ILE A 66 -17.16 1.69 -15.30
N LYS A 67 -16.26 2.48 -14.72
CA LYS A 67 -15.40 3.36 -15.52
C LYS A 67 -14.29 2.50 -16.13
N LYS A 68 -13.89 2.81 -17.38
CA LYS A 68 -12.66 2.26 -17.95
C LYS A 68 -11.52 2.45 -16.92
N ASP A 69 -10.69 1.45 -16.74
CA ASP A 69 -9.57 1.47 -15.78
C ASP A 69 -9.96 1.42 -14.29
N THR A 70 -11.19 1.00 -13.99
CA THR A 70 -11.65 0.73 -12.64
C THR A 70 -11.92 -0.76 -12.45
N ILE A 71 -11.30 -1.34 -11.43
CA ILE A 71 -11.51 -2.73 -10.99
C ILE A 71 -12.50 -2.68 -9.83
N SER A 72 -13.70 -3.23 -10.06
CA SER A 72 -14.79 -3.17 -9.08
C SER A 72 -14.60 -4.13 -7.90
N SER A 73 -13.85 -5.20 -8.09
CA SER A 73 -13.50 -6.19 -7.06
C SER A 73 -12.24 -6.94 -7.47
N ALA A 74 -11.47 -7.38 -6.47
CA ALA A 74 -10.34 -8.24 -6.65
C ALA A 74 -10.35 -9.31 -5.53
N ASN A 75 -10.05 -10.55 -5.88
CA ASN A 75 -9.79 -11.56 -4.87
C ASN A 75 -8.45 -11.27 -4.16
N PRO A 76 -8.13 -11.93 -3.04
CA PRO A 76 -6.91 -11.65 -2.29
C PRO A 76 -5.61 -11.78 -3.12
N ILE A 77 -5.52 -12.75 -4.02
CA ILE A 77 -4.33 -12.96 -4.87
C ILE A 77 -4.22 -11.86 -5.93
N GLU A 78 -5.33 -11.48 -6.54
CA GLU A 78 -5.39 -10.36 -7.48
C GLU A 78 -5.03 -9.04 -6.79
N PHE A 79 -5.55 -8.81 -5.58
CA PHE A 79 -5.22 -7.63 -4.79
C PHE A 79 -3.72 -7.52 -4.52
N ILE A 80 -3.10 -8.60 -4.05
CA ILE A 80 -1.66 -8.65 -3.79
C ILE A 80 -0.87 -8.46 -5.08
N SER A 81 -1.31 -9.09 -6.18
CA SER A 81 -0.71 -8.95 -7.50
C SER A 81 -0.74 -7.51 -8.00
N LEU A 82 -1.88 -6.83 -7.87
CA LEU A 82 -2.02 -5.42 -8.24
C LEU A 82 -1.07 -4.52 -7.46
N ILE A 83 -0.87 -4.76 -6.18
CA ILE A 83 0.08 -3.99 -5.37
C ILE A 83 1.51 -4.30 -5.81
N LYS A 84 1.87 -5.57 -5.94
CA LYS A 84 3.24 -5.97 -6.27
C LYS A 84 3.74 -5.37 -7.58
N TYR A 85 2.91 -5.30 -8.60
CA TYR A 85 3.32 -4.86 -9.93
C TYR A 85 3.03 -3.38 -10.23
N ALA A 86 2.45 -2.63 -9.28
CA ALA A 86 2.30 -1.18 -9.41
C ALA A 86 3.65 -0.45 -9.35
N ASP A 87 3.79 0.64 -10.10
CA ASP A 87 4.95 1.55 -10.01
C ASP A 87 4.84 2.48 -8.82
N PHE A 88 3.62 2.91 -8.47
CA PHE A 88 3.31 3.73 -7.31
C PHE A 88 1.91 3.38 -6.80
N ILE A 89 1.68 3.58 -5.50
CA ILE A 89 0.41 3.23 -4.86
C ILE A 89 -0.15 4.42 -4.08
N PHE A 90 -1.43 4.71 -4.31
CA PHE A 90 -2.26 5.53 -3.45
C PHE A 90 -3.26 4.63 -2.74
N THR A 91 -3.35 4.71 -1.43
CA THR A 91 -4.26 3.83 -0.69
C THR A 91 -4.93 4.51 0.49
N SER A 92 -6.20 4.17 0.72
CA SER A 92 -6.94 4.48 1.94
C SER A 92 -7.20 3.23 2.79
N SER A 93 -6.44 2.17 2.54
CA SER A 93 -6.52 0.90 3.25
C SER A 93 -5.25 0.62 4.04
N TYR A 94 -5.38 0.24 5.29
CA TYR A 94 -4.26 -0.20 6.11
C TYR A 94 -3.50 -1.37 5.45
N HIS A 95 -4.21 -2.40 4.98
CA HIS A 95 -3.55 -3.52 4.29
C HIS A 95 -2.96 -3.11 2.93
N GLY A 96 -3.55 -2.12 2.23
CA GLY A 96 -2.92 -1.55 1.03
C GLY A 96 -1.55 -0.95 1.34
N MET A 97 -1.43 -0.22 2.45
CA MET A 97 -0.18 0.34 2.95
C MET A 97 0.80 -0.78 3.39
N VAL A 98 0.33 -1.76 4.16
CA VAL A 98 1.15 -2.89 4.65
C VAL A 98 1.74 -3.70 3.49
N PHE A 99 0.94 -4.07 2.50
CA PHE A 99 1.44 -4.79 1.32
C PHE A 99 2.36 -3.92 0.45
N SER A 100 2.17 -2.60 0.43
CA SER A 100 3.13 -1.69 -0.21
C SER A 100 4.51 -1.77 0.45
N LEU A 101 4.56 -1.84 1.78
CA LEU A 101 5.81 -2.05 2.54
C LEU A 101 6.42 -3.43 2.26
N ILE A 102 5.61 -4.50 2.25
CA ILE A 102 6.06 -5.88 1.99
C ILE A 102 6.71 -5.99 0.61
N PHE A 103 6.08 -5.41 -0.43
CA PHE A 103 6.56 -5.48 -1.81
C PHE A 103 7.47 -4.31 -2.22
N HIS A 104 7.98 -3.56 -1.25
CA HIS A 104 8.93 -2.46 -1.46
C HIS A 104 8.42 -1.42 -2.46
N LYS A 105 7.15 -1.04 -2.36
CA LYS A 105 6.52 -0.06 -3.24
C LYS A 105 6.59 1.35 -2.70
N GLN A 106 6.77 2.31 -3.60
CA GLN A 106 6.57 3.72 -3.28
C GLN A 106 5.06 3.95 -3.13
N PHE A 107 4.64 4.64 -2.09
CA PHE A 107 3.22 4.85 -1.84
C PHE A 107 2.92 6.14 -1.09
N PHE A 108 1.66 6.57 -1.17
CA PHE A 108 1.01 7.45 -0.20
C PHE A 108 -0.22 6.76 0.39
N ALA A 109 -0.39 6.93 1.69
CA ALA A 109 -1.58 6.49 2.41
C ALA A 109 -2.36 7.69 2.93
N SER A 110 -3.70 7.61 2.95
CA SER A 110 -4.57 8.63 3.53
C SER A 110 -5.81 8.00 4.13
N PHE A 111 -6.06 8.29 5.41
CA PHE A 111 -7.20 7.75 6.17
C PHE A 111 -8.07 8.89 6.67
N SER A 112 -9.39 8.68 6.74
CA SER A 112 -10.34 9.68 7.25
C SER A 112 -10.39 9.73 8.77
N GLU A 113 -10.30 8.56 9.43
CA GLU A 113 -10.40 8.38 10.88
C GLU A 113 -9.67 7.10 11.29
N ASN A 114 -9.35 6.96 12.59
CA ASN A 114 -8.73 5.75 13.17
C ASN A 114 -7.44 5.32 12.46
N SER A 115 -6.57 6.28 12.18
CA SER A 115 -5.28 6.02 11.53
C SER A 115 -4.17 5.63 12.51
N ASP A 116 -4.45 5.47 13.81
CA ASP A 116 -3.46 5.25 14.88
C ASP A 116 -2.52 4.09 14.59
N ARG A 117 -3.05 2.97 14.07
CA ARG A 117 -2.23 1.82 13.68
C ARG A 117 -1.28 2.15 12.52
N ALA A 118 -1.78 2.86 11.52
CA ALA A 118 -1.00 3.26 10.36
C ALA A 118 0.03 4.32 10.75
N GLU A 119 -0.38 5.31 11.51
CA GLU A 119 0.50 6.38 12.00
C GLU A 119 1.61 5.81 12.91
N SER A 120 1.28 4.94 13.84
CA SER A 120 2.25 4.26 14.71
C SER A 120 3.27 3.45 13.90
N LEU A 121 2.81 2.68 12.92
CA LEU A 121 3.71 1.89 12.06
C LEU A 121 4.60 2.80 11.21
N LEU A 122 4.04 3.80 10.51
CA LEU A 122 4.81 4.70 9.67
C LEU A 122 5.80 5.56 10.48
N THR A 123 5.42 5.98 11.70
CA THR A 123 6.31 6.70 12.61
C THR A 123 7.49 5.82 13.04
N SER A 124 7.25 4.55 13.39
CA SER A 124 8.32 3.62 13.78
C SER A 124 9.29 3.31 12.63
N LEU A 125 8.85 3.52 11.39
CA LEU A 125 9.64 3.33 10.17
C LEU A 125 10.25 4.63 9.63
N ASP A 126 10.05 5.80 10.26
CA ASP A 126 10.39 7.14 9.76
C ASP A 126 9.75 7.45 8.39
N LEU A 127 8.51 7.01 8.20
CA LEU A 127 7.74 7.19 6.97
C LEU A 127 6.48 8.05 7.16
N LYS A 128 6.43 8.86 8.22
CA LYS A 128 5.25 9.69 8.52
C LYS A 128 4.90 10.65 7.37
N ASP A 129 5.88 11.09 6.60
CA ASP A 129 5.70 11.93 5.40
C ASP A 129 4.98 11.23 4.23
N HIS A 130 4.82 9.90 4.29
CA HIS A 130 4.01 9.12 3.36
C HIS A 130 2.54 8.98 3.80
N LEU A 131 2.19 9.49 4.97
CA LEU A 131 0.82 9.61 5.43
C LEU A 131 0.29 11.00 5.10
N ILE A 132 -0.55 11.09 4.09
CA ILE A 132 -1.13 12.35 3.62
C ILE A 132 -2.43 12.63 4.38
N PRO A 133 -2.61 13.82 4.96
CA PRO A 133 -3.87 14.17 5.62
C PRO A 133 -5.06 14.01 4.67
N HIS A 134 -6.19 13.58 5.21
CA HIS A 134 -7.39 13.34 4.41
C HIS A 134 -7.82 14.59 3.64
N LYS A 135 -8.07 14.45 2.34
CA LYS A 135 -8.44 15.53 1.40
C LYS A 135 -7.38 16.62 1.21
N SER A 136 -6.16 16.42 1.65
CA SER A 136 -5.05 17.32 1.34
C SER A 136 -4.50 17.09 -0.06
N ASP A 137 -3.76 18.07 -0.55
CA ASP A 137 -3.07 17.98 -1.82
C ASP A 137 -1.93 16.94 -1.76
N ILE A 138 -1.69 16.29 -2.90
CA ILE A 138 -0.57 15.37 -3.06
C ILE A 138 0.72 16.21 -3.12
N PRO A 139 1.74 15.89 -2.31
CA PRO A 139 3.01 16.60 -2.34
C PRO A 139 3.67 16.57 -3.72
N THR A 140 4.23 17.71 -4.15
CA THR A 140 4.96 17.79 -5.41
C THR A 140 6.33 17.15 -5.34
N HIS A 141 6.97 17.18 -4.17
CA HIS A 141 8.23 16.53 -3.89
C HIS A 141 8.01 15.31 -3.00
N ILE A 142 8.51 14.17 -3.46
CA ILE A 142 8.35 12.89 -2.78
C ILE A 142 9.72 12.41 -2.35
N ARG A 143 9.92 12.25 -1.03
CA ARG A 143 11.06 11.50 -0.53
C ARG A 143 10.86 10.03 -0.90
N LYS A 144 11.78 9.47 -1.67
CA LYS A 144 11.73 8.03 -1.98
C LYS A 144 11.97 7.22 -0.72
N ILE A 145 11.18 6.17 -0.55
CA ILE A 145 11.39 5.18 0.50
C ILE A 145 12.66 4.40 0.20
N ASP A 146 13.63 4.47 1.09
CA ASP A 146 14.81 3.61 1.06
C ASP A 146 14.51 2.29 1.77
N TYR A 147 14.17 1.29 1.00
CA TYR A 147 13.81 -0.03 1.52
C TYR A 147 14.99 -0.81 2.11
N THR A 148 16.25 -0.42 1.86
CA THR A 148 17.41 -0.99 2.55
C THR A 148 17.36 -0.65 4.04
N SER A 149 17.19 0.63 4.36
CA SER A 149 17.05 1.12 5.73
C SER A 149 15.76 0.62 6.40
N ILE A 150 14.63 0.71 5.69
CA ILE A 150 13.32 0.29 6.20
C ILE A 150 13.27 -1.21 6.47
N GLY A 151 13.90 -2.03 5.61
CA GLY A 151 13.96 -3.48 5.79
C GLY A 151 14.60 -3.90 7.12
N LEU A 152 15.66 -3.21 7.55
CA LEU A 152 16.29 -3.46 8.86
C LEU A 152 15.32 -3.17 10.02
N LYS A 153 14.56 -2.06 9.94
CA LYS A 153 13.58 -1.70 10.96
C LYS A 153 12.42 -2.70 11.01
N ILE A 154 11.88 -3.09 9.85
CA ILE A 154 10.80 -4.09 9.77
C ILE A 154 11.28 -5.42 10.34
N ASN A 155 12.51 -5.87 10.04
CA ASN A 155 13.05 -7.12 10.57
C ASN A 155 13.21 -7.07 12.09
N SER A 156 13.65 -5.95 12.66
CA SER A 156 13.71 -5.76 14.11
C SER A 156 12.33 -5.87 14.77
N LEU A 157 11.33 -5.17 14.19
CA LEU A 157 9.95 -5.22 14.69
C LEU A 157 9.32 -6.61 14.54
N ARG A 158 9.66 -7.33 13.46
CA ARG A 158 9.23 -8.73 13.24
C ARG A 158 9.77 -9.64 14.33
N SER A 159 11.08 -9.59 14.61
CA SER A 159 11.72 -10.39 15.66
C SER A 159 11.10 -10.14 17.04
N LEU A 160 10.80 -8.87 17.37
CA LEU A 160 10.11 -8.52 18.61
C LEU A 160 8.69 -9.11 18.67
N SER A 161 7.96 -9.05 17.56
CA SER A 161 6.60 -9.58 17.49
C SER A 161 6.55 -11.10 17.59
N GLU A 162 7.49 -11.79 16.91
CA GLU A 162 7.62 -13.25 17.00
C GLU A 162 7.99 -13.71 18.41
N LYS A 163 8.91 -12.99 19.07
CA LYS A 163 9.26 -13.27 20.47
C LYS A 163 8.04 -13.15 21.37
N PHE A 164 7.30 -12.05 21.26
CA PHE A 164 6.08 -11.82 22.04
C PHE A 164 5.06 -12.94 21.83
N LEU A 165 4.83 -13.36 20.58
CA LEU A 165 3.89 -14.46 20.27
C LEU A 165 4.33 -15.78 20.90
N LYS A 166 5.64 -16.12 20.85
CA LYS A 166 6.18 -17.35 21.45
C LYS A 166 6.08 -17.36 22.98
N GLU A 167 6.20 -16.20 23.62
CA GLU A 167 6.11 -16.06 25.08
C GLU A 167 4.65 -16.00 25.58
N SER A 168 3.68 -15.80 24.67
CA SER A 168 2.25 -15.68 24.99
C SER A 168 1.46 -16.98 24.78
N ILE A 169 2.09 -18.02 24.27
CA ILE A 169 1.54 -19.37 24.07
C ILE A 169 2.13 -20.31 25.11
#